data_c55758594d49f94d643b11d869b106f7
#
_entry.id   c55758594d49f94d643b11d869b106f7
#
_cell.length_a   1.000
_cell.length_b   1.000
_cell.length_c   1.000
_cell.angle_alpha   90.00
_cell.angle_beta   90.00
_cell.angle_gamma   90.00
#
_symmetry.space_group_name_H-M   'P 1'
#
loop_
_entity.id
_entity.type
_entity.pdbx_description
1 polymer ?
#
loop_
_entity_poly.entity_id
_entity_poly.type
_entity_poly.pdbx_seq_one_letter_code
_entity_poly.pdbx_strand_id
1 'polypeptide(L)'
;MKKLLIANRGEIAVRIIRAAKELGIKTVAVYSEADKESLHVKMADEAVCIGPAAAIDSYLKIPNIIAAAEITGADAIHPGYGFLAEDYRFAKICRIHNLIYVGPNHECIKQMGDKATARQKAIENDVPVTNGTGIITNIEDAKKEIAERIGYPVMIKATAGGGGKGMRIARNDQELEKNIVAAQNEAEAAFNNPDVFVEKFVENPKHIEIQIVGDKHGNIIHLGERNCSIQRRNQKLIEESPSFKLPEKVRRAMGEAAVRLAKSIGYDSAGTLEFLVDSNNKFYFMEMNTRIQVEHTVTEAVTGLDIIKLQISLAEGDRLNISQEDIIPYGHAIECRINAEDTENHFIPCPGKITKYVVPGGIGIRVDSHSYQGYEISPYYDSMIGKIITFGMDREEAIARMKRALNEFIIEGVETTIPFHLKVLENKNYLKGNITTSFIEKEFGL
;
A
#
# COMPACT_ATOMS: atom_id res chain seq x y z
N MET A 1 -8.01 -10.01 -23.16
CA MET A 1 -7.25 -8.71 -23.13
C MET A 1 -6.15 -8.77 -24.18
N LYS A 2 -6.07 -7.77 -25.05
CA LYS A 2 -5.05 -7.73 -26.12
C LYS A 2 -4.04 -6.60 -25.88
N LYS A 3 -4.52 -5.50 -25.33
CA LYS A 3 -3.70 -4.31 -25.09
C LYS A 3 -4.08 -3.64 -23.77
N LEU A 4 -3.12 -3.52 -22.87
CA LEU A 4 -3.27 -2.97 -21.53
C LEU A 4 -2.63 -1.58 -21.44
N LEU A 5 -3.42 -0.57 -21.08
CA LEU A 5 -2.89 0.74 -20.70
C LEU A 5 -2.54 0.73 -19.20
N ILE A 6 -1.35 1.20 -18.87
CA ILE A 6 -0.87 1.32 -17.50
C ILE A 6 -1.07 2.77 -17.06
N ALA A 7 -2.12 3.01 -16.23
CA ALA A 7 -2.48 4.33 -15.73
C ALA A 7 -1.67 4.68 -14.47
N ASN A 8 -0.36 4.53 -14.56
CA ASN A 8 0.58 4.79 -13.46
C ASN A 8 1.98 5.06 -14.00
N ARG A 9 2.94 5.32 -13.10
CA ARG A 9 4.34 5.60 -13.37
C ARG A 9 5.26 4.80 -12.44
N GLY A 10 6.55 5.01 -12.60
CA GLY A 10 7.54 4.50 -11.64
C GLY A 10 7.70 2.98 -11.69
N GLU A 11 8.11 2.40 -10.56
CA GLU A 11 8.43 0.98 -10.48
C GLU A 11 7.21 0.08 -10.74
N ILE A 12 6.02 0.52 -10.28
CA ILE A 12 4.80 -0.26 -10.48
C ILE A 12 4.38 -0.33 -11.95
N ALA A 13 4.58 0.75 -12.71
CA ALA A 13 4.33 0.71 -14.14
C ALA A 13 5.28 -0.27 -14.85
N VAL A 14 6.57 -0.28 -14.48
CA VAL A 14 7.54 -1.27 -14.97
C VAL A 14 7.14 -2.69 -14.57
N ARG A 15 6.69 -2.90 -13.33
CA ARG A 15 6.22 -4.20 -12.83
C ARG A 15 5.03 -4.75 -13.62
N ILE A 16 4.05 -3.88 -13.89
CA ILE A 16 2.85 -4.25 -14.68
C ILE A 16 3.23 -4.54 -16.13
N ILE A 17 4.10 -3.72 -16.75
CA ILE A 17 4.59 -3.96 -18.13
C ILE A 17 5.26 -5.33 -18.24
N ARG A 18 6.11 -5.70 -17.26
CA ARG A 18 6.75 -7.03 -17.25
C ARG A 18 5.74 -8.17 -17.20
N ALA A 19 4.75 -8.08 -16.29
CA ALA A 19 3.71 -9.10 -16.18
C ALA A 19 2.86 -9.20 -17.46
N ALA A 20 2.45 -8.07 -18.03
CA ALA A 20 1.67 -8.04 -19.27
C ALA A 20 2.44 -8.65 -20.45
N LYS A 21 3.72 -8.32 -20.62
CA LYS A 21 4.58 -8.89 -21.67
C LYS A 21 4.75 -10.41 -21.55
N GLU A 22 4.91 -10.91 -20.30
CA GLU A 22 5.00 -12.36 -20.06
C GLU A 22 3.68 -13.09 -20.32
N LEU A 23 2.54 -12.38 -20.28
CA LEU A 23 1.23 -12.89 -20.71
C LEU A 23 0.95 -12.68 -22.21
N GLY A 24 1.89 -12.11 -22.96
CA GLY A 24 1.72 -11.81 -24.39
C GLY A 24 0.79 -10.63 -24.68
N ILE A 25 0.51 -9.77 -23.69
CA ILE A 25 -0.36 -8.62 -23.81
C ILE A 25 0.46 -7.39 -24.20
N LYS A 26 0.02 -6.65 -25.23
CA LYS A 26 0.65 -5.38 -25.62
C LYS A 26 0.43 -4.31 -24.55
N THR A 27 1.39 -3.41 -24.40
CA THR A 27 1.40 -2.42 -23.32
C THR A 27 1.42 -1.00 -23.84
N VAL A 28 0.61 -0.14 -23.21
CA VAL A 28 0.62 1.31 -23.43
C VAL A 28 1.00 1.98 -22.11
N ALA A 29 2.12 2.71 -22.09
CA ALA A 29 2.48 3.57 -20.95
C ALA A 29 1.85 4.95 -21.14
N VAL A 30 1.28 5.50 -20.08
CA VAL A 30 1.01 6.95 -20.02
C VAL A 30 2.13 7.64 -19.26
N TYR A 31 2.42 8.89 -19.63
CA TYR A 31 3.46 9.67 -18.96
C TYR A 31 3.14 11.17 -18.97
N SER A 32 3.55 11.88 -17.91
CA SER A 32 3.61 13.34 -17.92
C SER A 32 4.89 13.82 -18.59
N GLU A 33 4.96 15.10 -18.95
CA GLU A 33 6.18 15.68 -19.53
C GLU A 33 7.44 15.42 -18.67
N ALA A 34 7.31 15.39 -17.34
CA ALA A 34 8.43 15.09 -16.44
C ALA A 34 8.92 13.65 -16.51
N ASP A 35 8.08 12.71 -16.94
CA ASP A 35 8.41 11.28 -17.01
C ASP A 35 8.81 10.80 -18.40
N LYS A 36 8.97 11.69 -19.38
CA LYS A 36 9.30 11.35 -20.77
C LYS A 36 10.47 10.36 -20.91
N GLU A 37 11.48 10.49 -20.06
CA GLU A 37 12.68 9.64 -20.07
C GLU A 37 12.58 8.45 -19.08
N SER A 38 11.44 8.26 -18.42
CA SER A 38 11.25 7.17 -17.45
C SER A 38 11.31 5.80 -18.10
N LEU A 39 11.78 4.79 -17.34
CA LEU A 39 11.99 3.44 -17.85
C LEU A 39 10.69 2.80 -18.35
N HIS A 40 9.55 3.02 -17.69
CA HIS A 40 8.26 2.47 -18.11
C HIS A 40 7.85 2.95 -19.51
N VAL A 41 8.17 4.21 -19.87
CA VAL A 41 7.93 4.76 -21.21
C VAL A 41 8.78 4.04 -22.27
N LYS A 42 10.05 3.77 -21.94
CA LYS A 42 10.99 3.05 -22.83
C LYS A 42 10.67 1.57 -22.99
N MET A 43 10.03 0.96 -22.00
CA MET A 43 9.73 -0.48 -21.99
C MET A 43 8.38 -0.85 -22.61
N ALA A 44 7.42 0.06 -22.60
CA ALA A 44 6.10 -0.20 -23.19
C ALA A 44 6.17 -0.32 -24.71
N ASP A 45 5.18 -0.97 -25.33
CA ASP A 45 5.08 -1.08 -26.79
C ASP A 45 4.65 0.25 -27.42
N GLU A 46 3.81 1.01 -26.71
CA GLU A 46 3.35 2.35 -27.08
C GLU A 46 3.40 3.26 -25.84
N ALA A 47 3.53 4.57 -26.07
CA ALA A 47 3.52 5.54 -24.97
C ALA A 47 2.80 6.83 -25.38
N VAL A 48 2.01 7.40 -24.46
CA VAL A 48 1.20 8.60 -24.68
C VAL A 48 1.47 9.62 -23.58
N CYS A 49 1.85 10.84 -23.98
CA CYS A 49 1.93 11.96 -23.05
C CYS A 49 0.51 12.42 -22.65
N ILE A 50 0.23 12.45 -21.36
CA ILE A 50 -1.10 12.78 -20.81
C ILE A 50 -1.18 14.16 -20.18
N GLY A 51 -0.11 14.97 -20.25
CA GLY A 51 -0.12 16.33 -19.76
C GLY A 51 1.18 16.78 -19.11
N PRO A 52 1.19 17.99 -18.50
CA PRO A 52 2.35 18.56 -17.84
C PRO A 52 2.77 17.79 -16.59
N ALA A 53 3.86 18.21 -15.96
CA ALA A 53 4.49 17.52 -14.84
C ALA A 53 3.57 17.31 -13.61
N ALA A 54 2.71 18.30 -13.30
CA ALA A 54 1.83 18.20 -12.13
C ALA A 54 0.84 17.02 -12.25
N ALA A 55 0.73 16.21 -11.21
CA ALA A 55 -0.15 15.03 -11.21
C ALA A 55 -1.61 15.37 -11.47
N ILE A 56 -2.09 16.49 -10.94
CA ILE A 56 -3.48 16.96 -11.11
C ILE A 56 -3.82 17.25 -12.60
N ASP A 57 -2.84 17.60 -13.40
CA ASP A 57 -3.01 17.91 -14.81
C ASP A 57 -2.63 16.73 -15.74
N SER A 58 -2.18 15.61 -15.18
CA SER A 58 -1.74 14.41 -15.89
C SER A 58 -2.31 13.12 -15.30
N TYR A 59 -1.63 12.47 -14.35
CA TYR A 59 -2.00 11.16 -13.80
C TYR A 59 -3.32 11.13 -13.02
N LEU A 60 -3.80 12.27 -12.51
CA LEU A 60 -5.10 12.41 -11.84
C LEU A 60 -6.21 12.90 -12.78
N LYS A 61 -5.90 13.15 -14.05
CA LYS A 61 -6.84 13.68 -15.03
C LYS A 61 -7.51 12.57 -15.82
N ILE A 62 -8.62 12.06 -15.32
CA ILE A 62 -9.37 10.93 -15.90
C ILE A 62 -9.59 11.09 -17.41
N PRO A 63 -10.07 12.24 -17.95
CA PRO A 63 -10.31 12.38 -19.39
C PRO A 63 -9.06 12.11 -20.26
N ASN A 64 -7.89 12.54 -19.79
CA ASN A 64 -6.65 12.36 -20.56
C ASN A 64 -6.23 10.87 -20.63
N ILE A 65 -6.45 10.12 -19.53
CA ILE A 65 -6.16 8.68 -19.48
C ILE A 65 -7.14 7.91 -20.37
N ILE A 66 -8.42 8.23 -20.32
CA ILE A 66 -9.43 7.60 -21.19
C ILE A 66 -9.15 7.90 -22.65
N ALA A 67 -8.84 9.15 -23.01
CA ALA A 67 -8.47 9.54 -24.37
C ALA A 67 -7.23 8.76 -24.85
N ALA A 68 -6.21 8.58 -23.99
CA ALA A 68 -5.04 7.77 -24.31
C ALA A 68 -5.41 6.30 -24.61
N ALA A 69 -6.34 5.72 -23.83
CA ALA A 69 -6.83 4.36 -24.07
C ALA A 69 -7.58 4.25 -25.42
N GLU A 70 -8.45 5.21 -25.73
CA GLU A 70 -9.19 5.24 -26.99
C GLU A 70 -8.29 5.42 -28.21
N ILE A 71 -7.36 6.37 -28.17
CA ILE A 71 -6.42 6.65 -29.29
C ILE A 71 -5.53 5.44 -29.59
N THR A 72 -5.08 4.73 -28.55
CA THR A 72 -4.21 3.56 -28.73
C THR A 72 -4.97 2.27 -28.98
N GLY A 73 -6.29 2.28 -28.82
CA GLY A 73 -7.12 1.08 -28.91
C GLY A 73 -6.82 0.08 -27.80
N ALA A 74 -6.46 0.55 -26.60
CA ALA A 74 -6.34 -0.31 -25.42
C ALA A 74 -7.73 -0.84 -25.02
N ASP A 75 -7.81 -2.11 -24.66
CA ASP A 75 -9.05 -2.77 -24.23
C ASP A 75 -9.12 -2.93 -22.71
N ALA A 76 -8.04 -2.58 -22.00
CA ALA A 76 -7.96 -2.65 -20.55
C ALA A 76 -7.08 -1.56 -19.96
N ILE A 77 -7.32 -1.23 -18.67
CA ILE A 77 -6.55 -0.27 -17.91
C ILE A 77 -6.15 -0.89 -16.56
N HIS A 78 -4.85 -0.81 -16.21
CA HIS A 78 -4.33 -1.14 -14.89
C HIS A 78 -3.93 0.13 -14.14
N PRO A 79 -4.55 0.46 -13.00
CA PRO A 79 -4.27 1.69 -12.28
C PRO A 79 -3.02 1.61 -11.39
N GLY A 80 -2.47 0.42 -11.13
CA GLY A 80 -1.39 0.21 -10.15
C GLY A 80 -1.82 0.53 -8.72
N TYR A 81 -1.06 1.36 -8.04
CA TYR A 81 -1.37 1.92 -6.72
C TYR A 81 -1.18 3.45 -6.71
N GLY A 82 -1.80 4.15 -5.75
CA GLY A 82 -1.82 5.62 -5.72
C GLY A 82 -2.66 6.21 -6.86
N PHE A 83 -2.51 7.49 -7.13
CA PHE A 83 -3.26 8.24 -8.16
C PHE A 83 -4.75 7.87 -8.20
N LEU A 84 -5.20 7.25 -9.29
CA LEU A 84 -6.61 6.90 -9.51
C LEU A 84 -6.97 5.46 -9.10
N ALA A 85 -6.05 4.69 -8.50
CA ALA A 85 -6.28 3.28 -8.19
C ALA A 85 -7.44 3.05 -7.21
N GLU A 86 -7.73 4.01 -6.32
CA GLU A 86 -8.84 3.96 -5.35
C GLU A 86 -9.92 5.01 -5.65
N ASP A 87 -9.94 5.57 -6.86
CA ASP A 87 -11.03 6.44 -7.31
C ASP A 87 -12.14 5.61 -7.99
N TYR A 88 -13.24 5.38 -7.25
CA TYR A 88 -14.40 4.63 -7.77
C TYR A 88 -15.00 5.23 -9.04
N ARG A 89 -14.87 6.57 -9.24
CA ARG A 89 -15.34 7.26 -10.43
C ARG A 89 -14.54 6.83 -11.66
N PHE A 90 -13.22 6.69 -11.50
CA PHE A 90 -12.36 6.21 -12.57
C PHE A 90 -12.71 4.78 -12.99
N ALA A 91 -12.84 3.86 -12.03
CA ALA A 91 -13.26 2.48 -12.30
C ALA A 91 -14.63 2.42 -13.00
N LYS A 92 -15.59 3.27 -12.56
CA LYS A 92 -16.91 3.38 -13.20
C LYS A 92 -16.84 3.92 -14.63
N ILE A 93 -16.02 4.95 -14.87
CA ILE A 93 -15.82 5.54 -16.20
C ILE A 93 -15.18 4.55 -17.15
N CYS A 94 -14.16 3.81 -16.74
CA CYS A 94 -13.56 2.73 -17.55
C CYS A 94 -14.65 1.76 -18.04
N ARG A 95 -15.55 1.33 -17.16
CA ARG A 95 -16.65 0.42 -17.50
C ARG A 95 -17.64 1.02 -18.50
N ILE A 96 -17.96 2.32 -18.37
CA ILE A 96 -18.83 3.03 -19.32
C ILE A 96 -18.22 3.09 -20.72
N HIS A 97 -16.89 3.20 -20.82
CA HIS A 97 -16.14 3.18 -22.07
C HIS A 97 -15.78 1.76 -22.56
N ASN A 98 -16.38 0.71 -21.98
CA ASN A 98 -16.11 -0.70 -22.30
C ASN A 98 -14.64 -1.11 -22.14
N LEU A 99 -13.91 -0.44 -21.22
CA LEU A 99 -12.54 -0.78 -20.85
C LEU A 99 -12.56 -1.72 -19.65
N ILE A 100 -11.80 -2.82 -19.72
CA ILE A 100 -11.59 -3.72 -18.59
C ILE A 100 -10.74 -2.97 -17.55
N TYR A 101 -11.30 -2.70 -16.38
CA TYR A 101 -10.55 -2.16 -15.25
C TYR A 101 -9.87 -3.29 -14.50
N VAL A 102 -8.53 -3.29 -14.43
CA VAL A 102 -7.76 -4.29 -13.68
C VAL A 102 -7.69 -3.86 -12.21
N GLY A 103 -8.70 -4.23 -11.48
CA GLY A 103 -8.97 -3.87 -10.10
C GLY A 103 -10.38 -4.31 -9.72
N PRO A 104 -10.81 -4.06 -8.48
CA PRO A 104 -12.13 -4.46 -8.02
C PRO A 104 -13.23 -3.60 -8.66
N ASN A 105 -14.47 -4.06 -8.53
CA ASN A 105 -15.59 -3.27 -9.00
C ASN A 105 -15.71 -1.94 -8.24
N HIS A 106 -16.26 -0.93 -8.90
CA HIS A 106 -16.31 0.44 -8.37
C HIS A 106 -17.13 0.59 -7.09
N GLU A 107 -18.11 -0.29 -6.82
CA GLU A 107 -18.89 -0.26 -5.60
C GLU A 107 -18.04 -0.71 -4.39
N CYS A 108 -17.17 -1.71 -4.56
CA CYS A 108 -16.21 -2.11 -3.53
C CYS A 108 -15.24 -0.95 -3.20
N ILE A 109 -14.71 -0.29 -4.23
CA ILE A 109 -13.82 0.87 -4.03
C ILE A 109 -14.54 1.96 -3.24
N LYS A 110 -15.78 2.28 -3.63
CA LYS A 110 -16.60 3.31 -2.97
C LYS A 110 -16.88 2.97 -1.51
N GLN A 111 -17.30 1.73 -1.23
CA GLN A 111 -17.65 1.30 0.13
C GLN A 111 -16.44 1.26 1.06
N MET A 112 -15.30 0.74 0.59
CA MET A 112 -14.10 0.61 1.40
C MET A 112 -13.28 1.90 1.49
N GLY A 113 -13.46 2.83 0.55
CA GLY A 113 -12.84 4.15 0.58
C GLY A 113 -13.43 5.10 1.64
N ASP A 114 -14.66 4.85 2.10
CA ASP A 114 -15.25 5.54 3.24
C ASP A 114 -15.00 4.77 4.54
N LYS A 115 -14.22 5.35 5.44
CA LYS A 115 -13.76 4.68 6.67
C LYS A 115 -14.89 4.30 7.61
N ALA A 116 -15.95 5.12 7.68
CA ALA A 116 -17.09 4.84 8.53
C ALA A 116 -17.89 3.64 7.96
N THR A 117 -18.12 3.61 6.65
CA THR A 117 -18.75 2.50 5.96
C THR A 117 -17.92 1.21 6.07
N ALA A 118 -16.60 1.30 5.83
CA ALA A 118 -15.70 0.15 5.94
C ALA A 118 -15.71 -0.45 7.35
N ARG A 119 -15.65 0.41 8.38
CA ARG A 119 -15.75 0.01 9.78
C ARG A 119 -17.11 -0.64 10.08
N GLN A 120 -18.20 -0.06 9.62
CA GLN A 120 -19.53 -0.64 9.81
C GLN A 120 -19.64 -2.03 9.14
N LYS A 121 -19.12 -2.19 7.92
CA LYS A 121 -19.04 -3.47 7.24
C LYS A 121 -18.20 -4.50 8.00
N ALA A 122 -17.09 -4.07 8.61
CA ALA A 122 -16.29 -4.94 9.46
C ALA A 122 -17.09 -5.45 10.66
N ILE A 123 -17.81 -4.56 11.37
CA ILE A 123 -18.68 -4.94 12.50
C ILE A 123 -19.77 -5.94 12.07
N GLU A 124 -20.47 -5.65 10.97
CA GLU A 124 -21.54 -6.50 10.44
C GLU A 124 -21.07 -7.92 10.07
N ASN A 125 -19.77 -8.10 9.86
CA ASN A 125 -19.16 -9.38 9.47
C ASN A 125 -18.24 -9.98 10.54
N ASP A 126 -18.44 -9.62 11.81
CA ASP A 126 -17.68 -10.14 12.95
C ASP A 126 -16.16 -9.98 12.79
N VAL A 127 -15.71 -8.89 12.13
CA VAL A 127 -14.31 -8.52 12.05
C VAL A 127 -14.00 -7.56 13.20
N PRO A 128 -13.07 -7.90 14.09
CA PRO A 128 -12.77 -7.07 15.24
C PRO A 128 -12.37 -5.66 14.85
N VAL A 129 -12.95 -4.66 15.49
CA VAL A 129 -12.61 -3.23 15.36
C VAL A 129 -12.30 -2.67 16.74
N THR A 130 -11.55 -1.58 16.80
CA THR A 130 -11.36 -0.83 18.04
C THR A 130 -12.70 -0.30 18.56
N ASN A 131 -12.87 -0.15 19.86
CA ASN A 131 -14.04 0.58 20.38
C ASN A 131 -14.00 2.02 19.85
N GLY A 132 -15.13 2.55 19.40
CA GLY A 132 -15.17 3.89 18.83
C GLY A 132 -16.60 4.44 18.78
N THR A 133 -16.72 5.73 18.47
CA THR A 133 -18.01 6.42 18.29
C THR A 133 -18.52 6.26 16.85
N GLY A 134 -19.75 6.69 16.62
CA GLY A 134 -20.19 7.10 15.28
C GLY A 134 -19.57 8.45 14.86
N ILE A 135 -20.06 9.03 13.77
CA ILE A 135 -19.70 10.40 13.34
C ILE A 135 -20.06 11.36 14.48
N ILE A 136 -19.11 12.22 14.86
CA ILE A 136 -19.33 13.17 15.95
C ILE A 136 -20.11 14.36 15.46
N THR A 137 -21.35 14.48 15.94
CA THR A 137 -22.20 15.65 15.74
C THR A 137 -22.24 16.56 16.97
N ASN A 138 -21.93 16.01 18.16
CA ASN A 138 -21.89 16.72 19.42
C ASN A 138 -20.68 16.24 20.25
N ILE A 139 -19.86 17.18 20.71
CA ILE A 139 -18.62 16.87 21.46
C ILE A 139 -18.93 16.33 22.87
N GLU A 140 -19.97 16.85 23.53
CA GLU A 140 -20.33 16.40 24.88
C GLU A 140 -20.85 14.96 24.90
N ASP A 141 -21.60 14.56 23.89
CA ASP A 141 -22.04 13.17 23.72
C ASP A 141 -20.84 12.25 23.45
N ALA A 142 -19.88 12.72 22.65
CA ALA A 142 -18.64 11.97 22.41
C ALA A 142 -17.81 11.79 23.69
N LYS A 143 -17.68 12.83 24.52
CA LYS A 143 -17.00 12.72 25.83
C LYS A 143 -17.65 11.69 26.74
N LYS A 144 -18.99 11.72 26.82
CA LYS A 144 -19.75 10.77 27.63
C LYS A 144 -19.51 9.32 27.15
N GLU A 145 -19.60 9.09 25.83
CA GLU A 145 -19.36 7.78 25.26
C GLU A 145 -17.90 7.30 25.47
N ILE A 146 -16.92 8.20 25.39
CA ILE A 146 -15.53 7.89 25.68
C ILE A 146 -15.36 7.50 27.15
N ALA A 147 -15.95 8.25 28.09
CA ALA A 147 -15.85 7.96 29.50
C ALA A 147 -16.50 6.63 29.91
N GLU A 148 -17.66 6.31 29.33
CA GLU A 148 -18.43 5.12 29.69
C GLU A 148 -17.95 3.84 28.98
N ARG A 149 -17.45 3.92 27.74
CA ARG A 149 -17.25 2.73 26.90
C ARG A 149 -15.86 2.59 26.28
N ILE A 150 -15.18 3.70 25.94
CA ILE A 150 -13.93 3.64 25.15
C ILE A 150 -12.70 3.80 26.03
N GLY A 151 -12.69 4.83 26.89
CA GLY A 151 -11.55 5.22 27.72
C GLY A 151 -10.42 5.90 26.93
N TYR A 152 -9.74 6.86 27.54
CA TYR A 152 -8.54 7.48 26.96
C TYR A 152 -7.32 6.54 26.99
N PRO A 153 -6.29 6.72 26.13
CA PRO A 153 -6.24 7.65 25.00
C PRO A 153 -7.12 7.22 23.84
N VAL A 154 -7.53 8.19 23.02
CA VAL A 154 -8.33 7.97 21.82
C VAL A 154 -7.69 8.62 20.58
N MET A 155 -8.02 8.10 19.39
CA MET A 155 -7.63 8.62 18.10
C MET A 155 -8.85 9.25 17.41
N ILE A 156 -8.74 10.51 17.03
CA ILE A 156 -9.72 11.21 16.19
C ILE A 156 -9.33 10.96 14.73
N LYS A 157 -10.29 10.59 13.88
CA LYS A 157 -10.08 10.29 12.47
C LYS A 157 -11.14 10.97 11.60
N ALA A 158 -10.72 11.53 10.46
CA ALA A 158 -11.65 11.94 9.41
C ALA A 158 -12.27 10.70 8.75
N THR A 159 -13.55 10.79 8.35
CA THR A 159 -14.25 9.72 7.63
C THR A 159 -13.73 9.54 6.23
N ALA A 160 -13.32 10.64 5.57
CA ALA A 160 -12.74 10.68 4.24
C ALA A 160 -11.21 10.78 4.29
N GLY A 161 -10.53 10.27 3.27
CA GLY A 161 -9.08 10.41 3.07
C GLY A 161 -8.24 9.28 3.66
N GLY A 162 -6.92 9.35 3.38
CA GLY A 162 -5.93 8.33 3.73
C GLY A 162 -4.57 8.96 4.13
N GLY A 163 -3.56 8.12 4.36
CA GLY A 163 -2.19 8.57 4.64
C GLY A 163 -1.99 9.30 5.96
N GLY A 164 -2.90 9.14 6.93
CA GLY A 164 -2.76 9.75 8.26
C GLY A 164 -3.18 11.21 8.38
N LYS A 165 -3.66 11.84 7.32
CA LYS A 165 -4.20 13.21 7.39
C LYS A 165 -5.49 13.25 8.23
N GLY A 166 -5.64 14.28 9.06
CA GLY A 166 -6.80 14.42 9.95
C GLY A 166 -6.79 13.47 11.15
N MET A 167 -5.69 12.77 11.44
CA MET A 167 -5.57 11.91 12.62
C MET A 167 -4.92 12.68 13.77
N ARG A 168 -5.55 12.64 14.97
CA ARG A 168 -5.04 13.28 16.18
C ARG A 168 -5.32 12.42 17.42
N ILE A 169 -4.33 12.32 18.31
CA ILE A 169 -4.50 11.62 19.58
C ILE A 169 -5.02 12.62 20.61
N ALA A 170 -5.99 12.19 21.42
CA ALA A 170 -6.43 12.89 22.62
C ALA A 170 -6.29 11.99 23.85
N ARG A 171 -5.72 12.53 24.93
CA ARG A 171 -5.50 11.83 26.20
C ARG A 171 -6.44 12.24 27.31
N ASN A 172 -7.21 13.30 27.07
CA ASN A 172 -8.18 13.87 28.00
C ASN A 172 -9.21 14.71 27.23
N ASP A 173 -10.24 15.19 27.95
CA ASP A 173 -11.35 15.96 27.37
C ASP A 173 -10.89 17.28 26.74
N GLN A 174 -9.90 17.97 27.33
CA GLN A 174 -9.40 19.24 26.77
C GLN A 174 -8.69 19.04 25.44
N GLU A 175 -7.86 17.99 25.33
CA GLU A 175 -7.21 17.61 24.08
C GLU A 175 -8.24 17.15 23.04
N LEU A 176 -9.29 16.45 23.48
CA LEU A 176 -10.36 15.98 22.61
C LEU A 176 -11.07 17.14 21.91
N GLU A 177 -11.55 18.13 22.69
CA GLU A 177 -12.25 19.29 22.14
C GLU A 177 -11.41 20.04 21.10
N LYS A 178 -10.16 20.38 21.49
CA LYS A 178 -9.24 21.10 20.62
C LYS A 178 -8.95 20.31 19.33
N ASN A 179 -8.72 19.01 19.47
CA ASN A 179 -8.29 18.16 18.36
C ASN A 179 -9.43 17.77 17.42
N ILE A 180 -10.69 17.67 17.90
CA ILE A 180 -11.87 17.48 17.03
C ILE A 180 -12.02 18.66 16.08
N VAL A 181 -12.02 19.89 16.60
CA VAL A 181 -12.17 21.10 15.76
C VAL A 181 -11.05 21.21 14.74
N ALA A 182 -9.82 20.94 15.17
CA ALA A 182 -8.67 20.97 14.26
C ALA A 182 -8.74 19.88 13.18
N ALA A 183 -9.19 18.66 13.53
CA ALA A 183 -9.36 17.56 12.59
C ALA A 183 -10.50 17.84 11.58
N GLN A 184 -11.61 18.41 12.03
CA GLN A 184 -12.74 18.81 11.18
C GLN A 184 -12.32 19.87 10.15
N ASN A 185 -11.60 20.91 10.58
CA ASN A 185 -11.11 21.96 9.68
C ASN A 185 -10.13 21.41 8.62
N GLU A 186 -9.23 20.53 9.04
CA GLU A 186 -8.27 19.88 8.13
C GLU A 186 -8.99 18.96 7.14
N ALA A 187 -9.98 18.21 7.60
CA ALA A 187 -10.75 17.29 6.77
C ALA A 187 -11.61 18.04 5.75
N GLU A 188 -12.25 19.14 6.16
CA GLU A 188 -13.00 20.02 5.25
C GLU A 188 -12.09 20.60 4.16
N ALA A 189 -10.93 21.15 4.55
CA ALA A 189 -9.99 21.74 3.61
C ALA A 189 -9.38 20.73 2.62
N ALA A 190 -9.11 19.49 3.08
CA ALA A 190 -8.44 18.47 2.29
C ALA A 190 -9.41 17.62 1.46
N PHE A 191 -10.62 17.37 1.97
CA PHE A 191 -11.56 16.36 1.43
C PHE A 191 -12.97 16.91 1.17
N ASN A 192 -13.24 18.19 1.48
CA ASN A 192 -14.55 18.81 1.43
C ASN A 192 -15.60 18.00 2.23
N ASN A 193 -15.17 17.46 3.38
CA ASN A 193 -15.99 16.70 4.31
C ASN A 193 -15.42 16.82 5.73
N PRO A 194 -16.12 17.53 6.67
CA PRO A 194 -15.64 17.74 8.04
C PRO A 194 -15.92 16.57 8.99
N ASP A 195 -16.56 15.51 8.53
CA ASP A 195 -16.97 14.41 9.38
C ASP A 195 -15.80 13.70 10.02
N VAL A 196 -15.82 13.61 11.34
CA VAL A 196 -14.81 12.89 12.14
C VAL A 196 -15.49 11.91 13.10
N PHE A 197 -14.76 10.89 13.49
CA PHE A 197 -15.14 9.93 14.52
C PHE A 197 -13.96 9.65 15.45
N VAL A 198 -14.21 9.01 16.58
CA VAL A 198 -13.19 8.66 17.58
C VAL A 198 -13.09 7.16 17.76
N GLU A 199 -11.88 6.67 17.89
CA GLU A 199 -11.58 5.27 18.20
C GLU A 199 -10.63 5.17 19.39
N LYS A 200 -10.67 4.04 20.10
CA LYS A 200 -9.65 3.69 21.08
C LYS A 200 -8.28 3.71 20.42
N PHE A 201 -7.35 4.47 20.97
CA PHE A 201 -5.97 4.44 20.51
C PHE A 201 -5.28 3.17 21.01
N VAL A 202 -4.76 2.37 20.07
CA VAL A 202 -3.96 1.19 20.38
C VAL A 202 -2.52 1.61 20.54
N GLU A 203 -1.95 1.42 21.72
CA GLU A 203 -0.58 1.86 22.00
C GLU A 203 0.44 0.85 21.50
N ASN A 204 1.45 1.33 20.75
CA ASN A 204 2.55 0.53 20.22
C ASN A 204 2.11 -0.78 19.52
N PRO A 205 1.14 -0.74 18.61
CA PRO A 205 0.70 -1.94 17.94
C PRO A 205 1.72 -2.40 16.89
N LYS A 206 1.58 -3.64 16.46
CA LYS A 206 2.12 -4.05 15.16
C LYS A 206 1.12 -3.67 14.08
N HIS A 207 1.63 -3.24 12.92
CA HIS A 207 0.85 -3.08 11.71
C HIS A 207 0.99 -4.36 10.90
N ILE A 208 -0.04 -5.17 10.89
CA ILE A 208 -0.10 -6.44 10.17
C ILE A 208 -1.22 -6.34 9.14
N GLU A 209 -0.96 -6.80 7.94
CA GLU A 209 -1.93 -6.75 6.86
C GLU A 209 -2.10 -8.11 6.18
N ILE A 210 -3.29 -8.39 5.67
CA ILE A 210 -3.63 -9.65 5.00
C ILE A 210 -3.83 -9.38 3.51
N GLN A 211 -3.03 -10.02 2.66
CA GLN A 211 -3.25 -10.03 1.21
C GLN A 211 -4.42 -10.93 0.86
N ILE A 212 -5.41 -10.42 0.17
CA ILE A 212 -6.50 -11.21 -0.40
C ILE A 212 -6.49 -11.17 -1.92
N VAL A 213 -7.10 -12.20 -2.51
CA VAL A 213 -7.38 -12.28 -3.94
C VAL A 213 -8.78 -12.87 -4.11
N GLY A 214 -9.62 -12.22 -4.93
CA GLY A 214 -10.96 -12.68 -5.24
C GLY A 214 -11.24 -12.68 -6.74
N ASP A 215 -12.12 -13.57 -7.19
CA ASP A 215 -12.62 -13.63 -8.56
C ASP A 215 -14.08 -13.12 -8.67
N LYS A 216 -14.55 -12.94 -9.91
CA LYS A 216 -15.93 -12.53 -10.20
C LYS A 216 -16.97 -13.63 -9.94
N HIS A 217 -16.55 -14.82 -9.49
CA HIS A 217 -17.40 -15.99 -9.24
C HIS A 217 -17.62 -16.23 -7.74
N GLY A 218 -17.08 -15.35 -6.87
CA GLY A 218 -17.24 -15.42 -5.42
C GLY A 218 -16.18 -16.26 -4.70
N ASN A 219 -15.15 -16.74 -5.39
CA ASN A 219 -14.02 -17.40 -4.75
C ASN A 219 -13.07 -16.30 -4.23
N ILE A 220 -12.77 -16.37 -2.93
CA ILE A 220 -11.83 -15.43 -2.26
C ILE A 220 -10.95 -16.23 -1.31
N ILE A 221 -9.65 -16.01 -1.42
CA ILE A 221 -8.62 -16.56 -0.55
C ILE A 221 -7.73 -15.46 0.01
N HIS A 222 -6.99 -15.75 1.08
CA HIS A 222 -5.88 -14.92 1.52
C HIS A 222 -4.53 -15.58 1.22
N LEU A 223 -3.52 -14.74 0.94
CA LEU A 223 -2.16 -15.17 0.59
C LEU A 223 -1.17 -15.02 1.77
N GLY A 224 -1.68 -15.00 2.99
CA GLY A 224 -0.89 -14.75 4.19
C GLY A 224 -0.78 -13.27 4.56
N GLU A 225 0.04 -13.01 5.55
CA GLU A 225 0.22 -11.68 6.12
C GLU A 225 1.58 -11.07 5.82
N ARG A 226 1.62 -9.73 5.95
CA ARG A 226 2.84 -8.92 5.97
C ARG A 226 2.92 -8.13 7.26
N ASN A 227 4.13 -7.94 7.78
CA ASN A 227 4.39 -7.01 8.88
C ASN A 227 4.97 -5.72 8.32
N CYS A 228 4.22 -4.63 8.47
CA CYS A 228 4.54 -3.29 7.98
C CYS A 228 4.81 -2.30 9.13
N SER A 229 5.25 -2.80 10.29
CA SER A 229 5.41 -1.97 11.50
C SER A 229 6.63 -1.05 11.44
N ILE A 230 7.64 -1.33 10.59
CA ILE A 230 8.76 -0.41 10.41
C ILE A 230 8.33 0.73 9.48
N GLN A 231 7.92 1.81 10.10
CA GLN A 231 7.36 2.98 9.41
C GLN A 231 7.77 4.27 10.11
N ARG A 232 7.83 5.36 9.36
CA ARG A 232 8.07 6.70 9.86
C ARG A 232 6.92 7.60 9.43
N ARG A 233 6.26 8.27 10.38
CA ARG A 233 5.10 9.14 10.13
C ARG A 233 4.04 8.47 9.23
N ASN A 234 3.71 7.22 9.53
CA ASN A 234 2.80 6.35 8.79
C ASN A 234 3.28 5.96 7.36
N GLN A 235 4.52 6.24 7.00
CA GLN A 235 5.12 5.76 5.75
C GLN A 235 5.94 4.49 6.03
N LYS A 236 5.55 3.39 5.41
CA LYS A 236 6.23 2.09 5.50
C LYS A 236 7.63 2.20 4.89
N LEU A 237 8.64 1.60 5.52
CA LEU A 237 10.05 1.62 5.10
C LEU A 237 10.63 0.23 4.90
N ILE A 238 10.27 -0.72 5.79
CA ILE A 238 10.68 -2.13 5.71
C ILE A 238 9.46 -2.99 5.99
N GLU A 239 9.20 -3.95 5.13
CA GLU A 239 8.11 -4.91 5.23
C GLU A 239 8.64 -6.34 5.21
N GLU A 240 7.99 -7.22 5.97
CA GLU A 240 8.38 -8.64 6.08
C GLU A 240 7.17 -9.56 5.87
N SER A 241 7.39 -10.71 5.26
CA SER A 241 6.44 -11.82 5.20
C SER A 241 7.16 -13.17 5.41
N PRO A 242 6.59 -14.05 6.24
CA PRO A 242 5.51 -13.85 7.18
C PRO A 242 5.91 -12.95 8.36
N SER A 243 4.92 -12.49 9.15
CA SER A 243 5.18 -11.71 10.36
C SER A 243 5.88 -12.55 11.42
N PHE A 244 7.11 -12.15 11.78
CA PHE A 244 7.88 -12.85 12.80
C PHE A 244 7.20 -12.72 14.17
N LYS A 245 7.11 -13.85 14.93
CA LYS A 245 6.45 -13.94 16.24
C LYS A 245 4.93 -13.65 16.25
N LEU A 246 4.22 -13.69 15.13
CA LEU A 246 2.78 -13.72 15.14
C LEU A 246 2.28 -15.14 15.42
N PRO A 247 1.50 -15.39 16.49
CA PRO A 247 1.00 -16.73 16.77
C PRO A 247 0.12 -17.27 15.64
N GLU A 248 0.28 -18.56 15.29
CA GLU A 248 -0.44 -19.20 14.18
C GLU A 248 -1.97 -19.06 14.30
N LYS A 249 -2.51 -19.19 15.53
CA LYS A 249 -3.93 -18.99 15.80
C LYS A 249 -4.41 -17.58 15.40
N VAL A 250 -3.58 -16.56 15.64
CA VAL A 250 -3.91 -15.16 15.32
C VAL A 250 -3.83 -14.94 13.80
N ARG A 251 -2.77 -15.46 13.16
CA ARG A 251 -2.60 -15.44 11.69
C ARG A 251 -3.82 -15.99 10.98
N ARG A 252 -4.26 -17.21 11.38
CA ARG A 252 -5.44 -17.85 10.82
C ARG A 252 -6.70 -17.02 11.04
N ALA A 253 -6.95 -16.55 12.27
CA ALA A 253 -8.12 -15.74 12.57
C ALA A 253 -8.18 -14.44 11.78
N MET A 254 -7.02 -13.79 11.55
CA MET A 254 -6.93 -12.59 10.72
C MET A 254 -7.23 -12.90 9.25
N GLY A 255 -6.68 -13.98 8.71
CA GLY A 255 -6.95 -14.43 7.34
C GLY A 255 -8.43 -14.74 7.12
N GLU A 256 -9.05 -15.50 8.02
CA GLU A 256 -10.49 -15.80 7.98
C GLU A 256 -11.36 -14.53 8.08
N ALA A 257 -10.99 -13.57 8.94
CA ALA A 257 -11.69 -12.30 9.08
C ALA A 257 -11.60 -11.49 7.78
N ALA A 258 -10.41 -11.45 7.16
CA ALA A 258 -10.19 -10.76 5.89
C ALA A 258 -11.05 -11.35 4.76
N VAL A 259 -11.09 -12.68 4.65
CA VAL A 259 -11.91 -13.37 3.64
C VAL A 259 -13.41 -13.13 3.89
N ARG A 260 -13.88 -13.16 5.15
CA ARG A 260 -15.30 -12.89 5.47
C ARG A 260 -15.72 -11.48 5.02
N LEU A 261 -14.92 -10.45 5.38
CA LEU A 261 -15.23 -9.08 4.98
C LEU A 261 -15.21 -8.92 3.47
N ALA A 262 -14.19 -9.45 2.80
CA ALA A 262 -14.08 -9.37 1.34
C ALA A 262 -15.26 -10.07 0.62
N LYS A 263 -15.72 -11.22 1.11
CA LYS A 263 -16.91 -11.92 0.59
C LYS A 263 -18.17 -11.09 0.75
N SER A 264 -18.35 -10.44 1.89
CA SER A 264 -19.57 -9.66 2.19
C SER A 264 -19.77 -8.45 1.26
N ILE A 265 -18.68 -7.93 0.68
CA ILE A 265 -18.73 -6.81 -0.27
C ILE A 265 -18.59 -7.25 -1.73
N GLY A 266 -18.51 -8.56 -2.01
CA GLY A 266 -18.34 -9.09 -3.36
C GLY A 266 -17.03 -8.66 -4.01
N TYR A 267 -15.92 -8.72 -3.27
CA TYR A 267 -14.60 -8.30 -3.74
C TYR A 267 -14.05 -9.22 -4.83
N ASP A 268 -13.54 -8.68 -5.94
CA ASP A 268 -13.23 -9.41 -7.17
C ASP A 268 -11.84 -9.10 -7.77
N SER A 269 -10.85 -8.79 -6.93
CA SER A 269 -9.46 -8.50 -7.36
C SER A 269 -8.46 -8.80 -6.25
N ALA A 270 -7.18 -8.40 -6.43
CA ALA A 270 -6.23 -8.34 -5.33
C ALA A 270 -6.50 -7.11 -4.46
N GLY A 271 -6.45 -7.28 -3.15
CA GLY A 271 -6.65 -6.24 -2.16
C GLY A 271 -5.97 -6.59 -0.83
N THR A 272 -5.94 -5.65 0.09
CA THR A 272 -5.28 -5.85 1.38
C THR A 272 -6.12 -5.30 2.51
N LEU A 273 -6.31 -6.08 3.56
CA LEU A 273 -6.91 -5.62 4.80
C LEU A 273 -5.81 -5.34 5.81
N GLU A 274 -5.79 -4.12 6.33
CA GLU A 274 -4.82 -3.67 7.33
C GLU A 274 -5.39 -3.78 8.74
N PHE A 275 -4.56 -4.26 9.67
CA PHE A 275 -4.92 -4.48 11.07
C PHE A 275 -3.87 -3.92 12.02
N LEU A 276 -4.31 -3.44 13.17
CA LEU A 276 -3.46 -3.21 14.33
C LEU A 276 -3.50 -4.45 15.23
N VAL A 277 -2.33 -4.93 15.64
CA VAL A 277 -2.21 -6.06 16.58
C VAL A 277 -1.57 -5.54 17.88
N ASP A 278 -2.28 -5.64 18.98
CA ASP A 278 -1.82 -5.19 20.29
C ASP A 278 -0.82 -6.17 20.96
N SER A 279 -0.28 -5.78 22.10
CA SER A 279 0.67 -6.59 22.88
C SER A 279 0.10 -7.93 23.37
N ASN A 280 -1.23 -8.07 23.41
CA ASN A 280 -1.93 -9.28 23.79
C ASN A 280 -2.31 -10.15 22.58
N ASN A 281 -1.82 -9.80 21.40
CA ASN A 281 -2.15 -10.41 20.10
C ASN A 281 -3.64 -10.33 19.72
N LYS A 282 -4.37 -9.34 20.25
CA LYS A 282 -5.69 -8.98 19.73
C LYS A 282 -5.51 -8.11 18.49
N PHE A 283 -6.26 -8.38 17.46
CA PHE A 283 -6.20 -7.63 16.21
C PHE A 283 -7.46 -6.82 15.99
N TYR A 284 -7.32 -5.67 15.33
CA TYR A 284 -8.39 -4.74 15.04
C TYR A 284 -8.26 -4.24 13.62
N PHE A 285 -9.33 -4.35 12.83
CA PHE A 285 -9.40 -3.82 11.46
C PHE A 285 -9.16 -2.32 11.47
N MET A 286 -8.34 -1.86 10.55
CA MET A 286 -8.01 -0.46 10.36
C MET A 286 -8.61 0.09 9.07
N GLU A 287 -8.28 -0.51 7.95
CA GLU A 287 -8.79 -0.14 6.63
C GLU A 287 -8.58 -1.28 5.62
N MET A 288 -9.20 -1.14 4.44
CA MET A 288 -8.97 -2.02 3.30
C MET A 288 -8.46 -1.21 2.12
N ASN A 289 -7.31 -1.58 1.58
CA ASN A 289 -6.80 -1.04 0.34
C ASN A 289 -7.32 -1.87 -0.83
N THR A 290 -8.13 -1.22 -1.68
CA THR A 290 -8.82 -1.88 -2.80
C THR A 290 -7.97 -1.90 -4.07
N ARG A 291 -6.68 -2.20 -3.93
CA ARG A 291 -5.66 -2.19 -4.97
C ARG A 291 -4.49 -3.07 -4.58
N ILE A 292 -3.56 -3.23 -5.51
CA ILE A 292 -2.23 -3.76 -5.19
C ILE A 292 -1.47 -2.78 -4.26
N GLN A 293 -0.63 -3.28 -3.37
CA GLN A 293 0.23 -2.46 -2.52
C GLN A 293 1.70 -2.51 -2.97
N VAL A 294 2.52 -1.56 -2.51
CA VAL A 294 3.96 -1.50 -2.81
C VAL A 294 4.62 -2.82 -2.41
N GLU A 295 4.32 -3.29 -1.22
CA GLU A 295 4.89 -4.45 -0.53
C GLU A 295 4.32 -5.81 -0.95
N HIS A 296 3.53 -5.88 -2.04
CA HIS A 296 3.02 -7.15 -2.57
C HIS A 296 4.13 -8.18 -2.87
N THR A 297 5.30 -7.69 -3.15
CA THR A 297 6.48 -8.47 -3.55
C THR A 297 6.99 -9.44 -2.49
N VAL A 298 6.84 -9.11 -1.18
CA VAL A 298 7.22 -10.07 -0.12
C VAL A 298 6.23 -11.24 -0.04
N THR A 299 4.95 -11.00 -0.33
CA THR A 299 3.96 -12.08 -0.45
C THR A 299 4.26 -12.95 -1.67
N GLU A 300 4.58 -12.34 -2.83
CA GLU A 300 5.00 -13.07 -4.03
C GLU A 300 6.22 -13.95 -3.75
N ALA A 301 7.20 -13.43 -3.00
CA ALA A 301 8.44 -14.15 -2.70
C ALA A 301 8.21 -15.40 -1.83
N VAL A 302 7.28 -15.34 -0.86
CA VAL A 302 7.02 -16.49 0.03
C VAL A 302 5.94 -17.45 -0.49
N THR A 303 5.11 -17.03 -1.44
CA THR A 303 4.04 -17.88 -2.01
C THR A 303 4.38 -18.42 -3.39
N GLY A 304 5.32 -17.79 -4.11
CA GLY A 304 5.64 -18.12 -5.50
C GLY A 304 4.57 -17.65 -6.51
N LEU A 305 3.57 -16.88 -6.07
CA LEU A 305 2.48 -16.39 -6.92
C LEU A 305 2.81 -15.01 -7.48
N ASP A 306 2.55 -14.78 -8.77
CA ASP A 306 2.61 -13.45 -9.39
C ASP A 306 1.25 -12.75 -9.25
N ILE A 307 1.13 -11.84 -8.26
CA ILE A 307 -0.14 -11.19 -7.93
C ILE A 307 -0.61 -10.26 -9.06
N ILE A 308 0.30 -9.62 -9.78
CA ILE A 308 -0.07 -8.76 -10.93
C ILE A 308 -0.65 -9.60 -12.07
N LYS A 309 -0.06 -10.76 -12.38
CA LYS A 309 -0.65 -11.68 -13.38
C LYS A 309 -2.01 -12.20 -12.94
N LEU A 310 -2.17 -12.53 -11.65
CA LEU A 310 -3.48 -12.91 -11.11
C LEU A 310 -4.50 -11.78 -11.28
N GLN A 311 -4.15 -10.52 -10.98
CA GLN A 311 -5.06 -9.39 -11.18
C GLN A 311 -5.51 -9.26 -12.65
N ILE A 312 -4.58 -9.40 -13.60
CA ILE A 312 -4.86 -9.31 -15.03
C ILE A 312 -5.82 -10.43 -15.46
N SER A 313 -5.53 -11.68 -15.09
CA SER A 313 -6.34 -12.85 -15.42
C SER A 313 -7.76 -12.76 -14.81
N LEU A 314 -7.86 -12.41 -13.54
CA LEU A 314 -9.15 -12.26 -12.84
C LEU A 314 -10.00 -11.11 -13.42
N ALA A 315 -9.36 -10.03 -13.88
CA ALA A 315 -10.05 -8.93 -14.54
C ALA A 315 -10.68 -9.36 -15.88
N GLU A 316 -10.07 -10.32 -16.59
CA GLU A 316 -10.64 -10.93 -17.80
C GLU A 316 -11.85 -11.83 -17.50
N GLY A 317 -12.02 -12.25 -16.26
CA GLY A 317 -13.13 -13.10 -15.82
C GLY A 317 -12.74 -14.54 -15.55
N ASP A 318 -11.45 -14.84 -15.50
CA ASP A 318 -10.97 -16.17 -15.14
C ASP A 318 -11.39 -16.54 -13.71
N ARG A 319 -11.54 -17.83 -13.46
CA ARG A 319 -11.76 -18.34 -12.12
C ARG A 319 -10.43 -18.44 -11.36
N LEU A 320 -10.49 -18.17 -10.07
CA LEU A 320 -9.37 -18.42 -9.18
C LEU A 320 -9.20 -19.94 -9.01
N ASN A 321 -8.21 -20.50 -9.73
CA ASN A 321 -7.93 -21.95 -9.73
C ASN A 321 -6.96 -22.38 -8.61
N ILE A 322 -6.95 -21.62 -7.50
CA ILE A 322 -6.10 -21.84 -6.33
C ILE A 322 -7.03 -21.88 -5.13
N SER A 323 -6.94 -22.93 -4.33
CA SER A 323 -7.69 -23.05 -3.07
C SER A 323 -6.91 -22.44 -1.89
N GLN A 324 -7.55 -22.23 -0.74
CA GLN A 324 -6.86 -21.73 0.45
C GLN A 324 -5.80 -22.71 0.96
N GLU A 325 -6.02 -24.01 0.80
CA GLU A 325 -5.13 -25.09 1.21
C GLU A 325 -3.85 -25.16 0.36
N ASP A 326 -3.87 -24.60 -0.85
CA ASP A 326 -2.70 -24.52 -1.74
C ASP A 326 -1.74 -23.42 -1.33
N ILE A 327 -2.19 -22.48 -0.48
CA ILE A 327 -1.37 -21.36 -0.01
C ILE A 327 -0.53 -21.79 1.18
N ILE A 328 0.69 -22.22 0.90
CA ILE A 328 1.68 -22.64 1.91
C ILE A 328 2.89 -21.70 1.80
N PRO A 329 2.92 -20.59 2.57
CA PRO A 329 4.07 -19.69 2.57
C PRO A 329 5.35 -20.44 2.97
N TYR A 330 6.43 -20.18 2.25
CA TYR A 330 7.71 -20.84 2.45
C TYR A 330 8.81 -19.80 2.66
N GLY A 331 9.70 -20.06 3.60
CA GLY A 331 10.83 -19.17 3.90
C GLY A 331 10.41 -17.85 4.53
N HIS A 332 11.21 -16.81 4.29
CA HIS A 332 10.99 -15.46 4.80
C HIS A 332 11.45 -14.43 3.77
N ALA A 333 10.67 -13.39 3.56
CA ALA A 333 11.01 -12.29 2.65
C ALA A 333 11.00 -10.95 3.38
N ILE A 334 11.92 -10.08 2.99
CA ILE A 334 12.03 -8.70 3.48
C ILE A 334 12.09 -7.77 2.28
N GLU A 335 11.32 -6.69 2.31
CA GLU A 335 11.41 -5.58 1.36
C GLU A 335 11.97 -4.35 2.07
N CYS A 336 12.87 -3.60 1.42
CA CYS A 336 13.27 -2.26 1.82
C CYS A 336 12.94 -1.28 0.70
N ARG A 337 12.24 -0.20 1.02
CA ARG A 337 11.95 0.89 0.07
C ARG A 337 13.15 1.80 -0.06
N ILE A 338 13.66 1.93 -1.28
CA ILE A 338 14.80 2.80 -1.57
C ILE A 338 14.26 4.13 -2.11
N ASN A 339 14.32 5.14 -1.26
CA ASN A 339 13.85 6.48 -1.56
C ASN A 339 15.04 7.43 -1.75
N ALA A 340 14.87 8.43 -2.61
CA ALA A 340 15.79 9.55 -2.72
C ALA A 340 15.52 10.56 -1.60
N GLU A 341 16.02 10.26 -0.41
CA GLU A 341 15.79 11.01 0.83
C GLU A 341 17.08 11.06 1.66
N ASP A 342 17.38 12.23 2.22
CA ASP A 342 18.49 12.44 3.14
C ASP A 342 18.06 12.05 4.55
N THR A 343 18.48 10.89 5.00
CA THR A 343 18.11 10.31 6.29
C THR A 343 18.80 10.99 7.48
N GLU A 344 19.92 11.67 7.26
CA GLU A 344 20.61 12.46 8.30
C GLU A 344 19.92 13.83 8.52
N ASN A 345 19.20 14.34 7.49
CA ASN A 345 18.44 15.58 7.54
C ASN A 345 16.90 15.31 7.51
N HIS A 346 16.42 14.53 8.47
CA HIS A 346 14.98 14.27 8.67
C HIS A 346 14.24 13.70 7.45
N PHE A 347 14.90 12.94 6.59
CA PHE A 347 14.31 12.33 5.38
C PHE A 347 13.78 13.38 4.39
N ILE A 348 14.47 14.49 4.26
CA ILE A 348 14.12 15.49 3.24
C ILE A 348 14.30 14.85 1.85
N PRO A 349 13.30 14.97 0.95
CA PRO A 349 13.44 14.50 -0.43
C PRO A 349 14.67 15.11 -1.11
N CYS A 350 15.41 14.27 -1.80
CA CYS A 350 16.65 14.63 -2.51
C CYS A 350 16.52 14.33 -4.01
N PRO A 351 15.68 15.10 -4.77
CA PRO A 351 15.56 14.92 -6.20
C PRO A 351 16.88 15.28 -6.89
N GLY A 352 17.16 14.65 -8.02
CA GLY A 352 18.40 14.91 -8.75
C GLY A 352 18.74 13.79 -9.72
N LYS A 353 19.91 13.93 -10.36
CA LYS A 353 20.38 12.99 -11.38
C LYS A 353 21.21 11.88 -10.78
N ILE A 354 20.82 10.65 -11.02
CA ILE A 354 21.58 9.46 -10.65
C ILE A 354 22.82 9.36 -11.56
N THR A 355 24.00 9.54 -10.99
CA THR A 355 25.27 9.51 -11.74
C THR A 355 25.86 8.10 -11.85
N LYS A 356 25.55 7.23 -10.89
CA LYS A 356 25.93 5.81 -10.90
C LYS A 356 24.79 4.97 -10.33
N TYR A 357 24.53 3.82 -10.95
CA TYR A 357 23.47 2.91 -10.55
C TYR A 357 23.93 1.46 -10.75
N VAL A 358 24.25 0.75 -9.66
CA VAL A 358 24.68 -0.64 -9.69
C VAL A 358 23.72 -1.47 -8.84
N VAL A 359 22.96 -2.32 -9.50
CA VAL A 359 21.93 -3.15 -8.88
C VAL A 359 22.57 -4.40 -8.26
N PRO A 360 22.23 -4.76 -7.00
CA PRO A 360 22.71 -5.99 -6.39
C PRO A 360 22.11 -7.22 -7.05
N GLY A 361 22.79 -8.36 -6.89
CA GLY A 361 22.34 -9.62 -7.48
C GLY A 361 22.56 -10.82 -6.55
N GLY A 362 22.42 -12.02 -7.13
CA GLY A 362 22.61 -13.30 -6.44
C GLY A 362 21.29 -13.95 -6.00
N ILE A 363 21.41 -15.15 -5.42
CA ILE A 363 20.25 -15.96 -5.02
C ILE A 363 19.38 -15.22 -4.00
N GLY A 364 18.06 -15.20 -4.25
CA GLY A 364 17.08 -14.61 -3.35
C GLY A 364 17.09 -13.08 -3.31
N ILE A 365 17.64 -12.42 -4.33
CA ILE A 365 17.59 -10.96 -4.50
C ILE A 365 16.68 -10.60 -5.67
N ARG A 366 15.75 -9.68 -5.43
CA ARG A 366 14.91 -9.05 -6.45
C ARG A 366 14.96 -7.53 -6.26
N VAL A 367 15.05 -6.80 -7.36
CA VAL A 367 14.97 -5.33 -7.37
C VAL A 367 13.88 -4.91 -8.34
N ASP A 368 12.85 -4.23 -7.82
CA ASP A 368 11.81 -3.60 -8.61
C ASP A 368 12.08 -2.09 -8.63
N SER A 369 12.46 -1.56 -9.78
CA SER A 369 12.85 -0.16 -9.94
C SER A 369 12.52 0.34 -11.35
N HIS A 370 12.32 1.65 -11.45
CA HIS A 370 12.21 2.36 -12.72
C HIS A 370 13.44 3.23 -13.02
N SER A 371 14.40 3.25 -12.10
CA SER A 371 15.58 4.09 -12.18
C SER A 371 16.74 3.39 -12.88
N TYR A 372 17.64 4.17 -13.42
CA TYR A 372 18.86 3.74 -14.13
C TYR A 372 19.93 4.85 -14.09
N GLN A 373 21.16 4.54 -14.45
CA GLN A 373 22.23 5.54 -14.51
C GLN A 373 21.87 6.63 -15.53
N GLY A 374 21.91 7.88 -15.07
CA GLY A 374 21.54 9.05 -15.86
C GLY A 374 20.08 9.48 -15.73
N TYR A 375 19.24 8.70 -15.02
CA TYR A 375 17.86 9.07 -14.73
C TYR A 375 17.80 10.25 -13.77
N GLU A 376 16.86 11.16 -13.99
CA GLU A 376 16.62 12.33 -13.15
C GLU A 376 15.36 12.12 -12.32
N ILE A 377 15.53 12.08 -10.99
CA ILE A 377 14.42 11.93 -10.04
C ILE A 377 13.69 13.26 -9.97
N SER A 378 12.44 13.23 -10.38
CA SER A 378 11.57 14.42 -10.44
C SER A 378 11.11 14.85 -9.04
N PRO A 379 11.06 16.16 -8.75
CA PRO A 379 10.47 16.67 -7.50
C PRO A 379 8.94 16.69 -7.49
N TYR A 380 8.27 16.32 -8.59
CA TYR A 380 6.81 16.35 -8.73
C TYR A 380 6.10 15.14 -8.15
N TYR A 381 6.82 14.07 -7.86
CA TYR A 381 6.26 12.79 -7.44
C TYR A 381 6.96 12.26 -6.19
N ASP A 382 6.55 11.06 -5.76
CA ASP A 382 7.18 10.34 -4.65
C ASP A 382 8.70 10.14 -4.90
N SER A 383 9.46 10.14 -3.82
CA SER A 383 10.93 10.01 -3.83
C SER A 383 11.42 8.59 -4.11
N MET A 384 10.53 7.59 -4.25
CA MET A 384 10.91 6.19 -4.37
C MET A 384 11.65 5.90 -5.68
N ILE A 385 12.90 5.46 -5.56
CA ILE A 385 13.78 5.01 -6.65
C ILE A 385 13.41 3.59 -7.07
N GLY A 386 13.06 2.78 -6.10
CA GLY A 386 12.75 1.37 -6.24
C GLY A 386 12.64 0.68 -4.90
N LYS A 387 12.54 -0.63 -4.93
CA LYS A 387 12.50 -1.49 -3.75
C LYS A 387 13.38 -2.70 -3.96
N ILE A 388 14.04 -3.12 -2.91
CA ILE A 388 14.83 -4.33 -2.90
C ILE A 388 14.14 -5.36 -2.02
N ILE A 389 14.02 -6.56 -2.54
CA ILE A 389 13.38 -7.68 -1.85
C ILE A 389 14.39 -8.81 -1.71
N THR A 390 14.50 -9.36 -0.52
CA THR A 390 15.30 -10.55 -0.28
C THR A 390 14.45 -11.67 0.25
N PHE A 391 14.77 -12.88 -0.20
CA PHE A 391 14.15 -14.11 0.25
C PHE A 391 15.22 -15.00 0.88
N GLY A 392 14.91 -15.63 2.02
CA GLY A 392 15.74 -16.63 2.71
C GLY A 392 14.89 -17.82 3.17
N MET A 393 15.57 -18.92 3.53
CA MET A 393 14.91 -20.08 4.11
C MET A 393 14.32 -19.78 5.49
N ASP A 394 14.90 -18.79 6.15
CA ASP A 394 14.45 -18.23 7.42
C ASP A 394 14.71 -16.71 7.46
N ARG A 395 14.28 -16.06 8.56
CA ARG A 395 14.43 -14.62 8.74
C ARG A 395 15.90 -14.18 8.84
N GLU A 396 16.74 -14.97 9.45
CA GLU A 396 18.17 -14.63 9.65
C GLU A 396 18.89 -14.60 8.30
N GLU A 397 18.61 -15.57 7.44
CA GLU A 397 19.17 -15.62 6.08
C GLU A 397 18.63 -14.46 5.23
N ALA A 398 17.32 -14.15 5.32
CA ALA A 398 16.74 -13.01 4.61
C ALA A 398 17.38 -11.68 5.03
N ILE A 399 17.62 -11.46 6.34
CA ILE A 399 18.32 -10.28 6.88
C ILE A 399 19.77 -10.24 6.39
N ALA A 400 20.49 -11.36 6.44
CA ALA A 400 21.87 -11.41 5.98
C ALA A 400 21.98 -11.07 4.49
N ARG A 401 21.06 -11.59 3.65
CA ARG A 401 20.97 -11.26 2.23
C ARG A 401 20.65 -9.78 2.01
N MET A 402 19.72 -9.21 2.80
CA MET A 402 19.34 -7.79 2.69
C MET A 402 20.53 -6.88 3.02
N LYS A 403 21.23 -7.15 4.11
CA LYS A 403 22.42 -6.36 4.48
C LYS A 403 23.50 -6.41 3.39
N ARG A 404 23.78 -7.59 2.82
CA ARG A 404 24.73 -7.75 1.71
C ARG A 404 24.25 -6.97 0.49
N ALA A 405 23.00 -7.14 0.10
CA ALA A 405 22.44 -6.52 -1.09
C ALA A 405 22.38 -5.00 -1.00
N LEU A 406 22.04 -4.44 0.17
CA LEU A 406 22.07 -2.99 0.40
C LEU A 406 23.50 -2.42 0.31
N ASN A 407 24.51 -3.15 0.77
CA ASN A 407 25.93 -2.75 0.63
C ASN A 407 26.43 -2.82 -0.84
N GLU A 408 25.85 -3.68 -1.66
CA GLU A 408 26.16 -3.79 -3.09
C GLU A 408 25.36 -2.81 -3.95
N PHE A 409 24.24 -2.26 -3.43
CA PHE A 409 23.39 -1.35 -4.17
C PHE A 409 24.00 0.07 -4.20
N ILE A 410 24.70 0.40 -5.26
CA ILE A 410 25.39 1.68 -5.39
C ILE A 410 24.48 2.64 -6.15
N ILE A 411 24.09 3.73 -5.50
CA ILE A 411 23.34 4.84 -6.08
C ILE A 411 24.09 6.11 -5.71
N GLU A 412 24.62 6.82 -6.72
CA GLU A 412 25.37 8.08 -6.52
C GLU A 412 24.65 9.23 -7.24
N GLY A 413 24.83 10.44 -6.76
CA GLY A 413 24.22 11.66 -7.28
C GLY A 413 23.01 12.16 -6.49
N VAL A 414 22.44 11.29 -5.63
CA VAL A 414 21.35 11.61 -4.69
C VAL A 414 21.59 10.88 -3.37
N GLU A 415 21.09 11.44 -2.27
CA GLU A 415 21.04 10.73 -0.99
C GLU A 415 19.88 9.72 -0.99
N THR A 416 20.06 8.60 -0.26
CA THR A 416 19.07 7.50 -0.24
C THR A 416 18.82 6.96 1.17
N THR A 417 17.74 6.22 1.32
CA THR A 417 17.37 5.51 2.57
C THR A 417 18.26 4.29 2.87
N ILE A 418 19.16 3.87 1.97
CA ILE A 418 20.03 2.70 2.16
C ILE A 418 20.81 2.71 3.49
N PRO A 419 21.51 3.82 3.88
CA PRO A 419 22.25 3.85 5.13
C PRO A 419 21.36 3.66 6.37
N PHE A 420 20.14 4.18 6.33
CA PHE A 420 19.17 4.02 7.41
C PHE A 420 18.67 2.58 7.51
N HIS A 421 18.37 1.93 6.40
CA HIS A 421 17.98 0.51 6.40
C HIS A 421 19.05 -0.38 7.02
N LEU A 422 20.33 -0.15 6.72
CA LEU A 422 21.44 -0.88 7.33
C LEU A 422 21.45 -0.69 8.86
N LYS A 423 21.25 0.54 9.37
CA LYS A 423 21.15 0.81 10.81
C LYS A 423 19.98 0.03 11.46
N VAL A 424 18.82 -0.03 10.79
CA VAL A 424 17.65 -0.80 11.28
C VAL A 424 17.96 -2.29 11.33
N LEU A 425 18.54 -2.85 10.25
CA LEU A 425 18.87 -4.28 10.15
C LEU A 425 19.96 -4.73 11.13
N GLU A 426 20.70 -3.81 11.76
CA GLU A 426 21.69 -4.06 12.81
C GLU A 426 21.12 -3.86 14.22
N ASN A 427 19.95 -3.26 14.33
CA ASN A 427 19.34 -2.97 15.63
C ASN A 427 18.93 -4.26 16.34
N LYS A 428 19.31 -4.37 17.62
CA LYS A 428 19.07 -5.57 18.44
C LYS A 428 17.57 -5.87 18.64
N ASN A 429 16.72 -4.86 18.72
CA ASN A 429 15.27 -5.04 18.87
C ASN A 429 14.64 -5.48 17.54
N TYR A 430 15.12 -4.97 16.39
CA TYR A 430 14.74 -5.47 15.09
C TYR A 430 15.08 -6.95 14.91
N LEU A 431 16.33 -7.33 15.21
CA LEU A 431 16.81 -8.72 15.11
C LEU A 431 15.99 -9.67 16.00
N LYS A 432 15.62 -9.22 17.21
CA LYS A 432 14.75 -9.97 18.12
C LYS A 432 13.27 -10.00 17.70
N GLY A 433 12.85 -9.23 16.68
CA GLY A 433 11.47 -9.11 16.27
C GLY A 433 10.58 -8.30 17.23
N ASN A 434 11.17 -7.46 18.07
CA ASN A 434 10.45 -6.53 18.93
C ASN A 434 10.09 -5.26 18.14
N ILE A 435 9.18 -5.41 17.19
CA ILE A 435 8.85 -4.41 16.19
C ILE A 435 7.41 -3.93 16.43
N THR A 436 7.23 -2.61 16.51
CA THR A 436 5.92 -1.93 16.62
C THR A 436 5.92 -0.69 15.72
N THR A 437 4.77 -0.08 15.52
CA THR A 437 4.65 1.15 14.70
C THR A 437 5.45 2.34 15.26
N SER A 438 5.80 2.34 16.55
CA SER A 438 6.66 3.33 17.19
C SER A 438 8.14 2.96 17.21
N PHE A 439 8.56 1.91 16.48
CA PHE A 439 9.94 1.41 16.50
C PHE A 439 10.97 2.49 16.11
N ILE A 440 10.71 3.19 15.00
CA ILE A 440 11.65 4.22 14.47
C ILE A 440 11.78 5.37 15.47
N GLU A 441 10.66 5.85 16.03
CA GLU A 441 10.67 6.90 17.05
C GLU A 441 11.45 6.49 18.30
N LYS A 442 11.24 5.28 18.80
CA LYS A 442 11.87 4.78 20.02
C LYS A 442 13.36 4.47 19.88
N GLU A 443 13.75 3.87 18.78
CA GLU A 443 15.14 3.40 18.60
C GLU A 443 16.05 4.45 17.97
N PHE A 444 15.49 5.41 17.21
CA PHE A 444 16.26 6.40 16.46
C PHE A 444 15.87 7.86 16.75
N GLY A 445 14.77 8.11 17.47
CA GLY A 445 14.31 9.46 17.79
C GLY A 445 13.73 10.24 16.61
N LEU A 446 13.22 9.54 15.57
CA LEU A 446 12.82 10.12 14.27
C LEU A 446 11.31 10.08 14.04
#